data_26a6aca475581f4149e387698cb15414
#
_entry.id   26a6aca475581f4149e387698cb15414
#
_cell.length_a   1.000
_cell.length_b   1.000
_cell.length_c   1.000
_cell.angle_alpha   90.00
_cell.angle_beta   90.00
_cell.angle_gamma   90.00
#
_symmetry.space_group_name_H-M   'P 1'
#
loop_
_entity.id
_entity.type
_entity.pdbx_description
1 polymer ?
#
loop_
_entity_poly.entity_id
_entity_poly.type
_entity_poly.pdbx_seq_one_letter_code
_entity_poly.pdbx_strand_id
1 'polypeptide(L)'
;MQEKYSPKEVEQEAQAHWQNTDAFRTLENDPRFPKGKYYACSMLPYPSGKLHMGHVRNYTINDMLSRQLRMKGYNVLMPMGWDAFGLPAENAAIAYKKSPAEWTYANIADMKSQMQPLGLAFDWSREVATCDPDYYRWNQWFFLKLLEKGIAYKKTQVVNWDPIDQTVLANEQVVDGRGWRSGALVEKREIPGYYFGITQYADELLSSIDDLDGWPEQVRTMQRNWIGKSEGVRFAFPHQIKDESGKLIQDGRLYVFTTRADTIMGVTFCAVAAEHPLATLAALTNPKLAAFVEVCKTGGTTEAEMATKEKEGLPTGLFVTHPLTGKEVEVWVGNYVLMTYGDGAVMGVPAHDERDFAFAKKYQIAIQQVIRAENTEFNLDGWQEWYGDKQRGTTINSGKYDGLNCQDAINAVAAELVIQGLGEKKTTWRLRDWGISRQRYWGTPIPIIHCDACGAVPVPMEDLPVILPTDCIPDGSGNPLKYRADFLNVACPTCGHSALIISLLLADDAKPIPFQSAWQMWGHTGYNARIKMLNASFNTSLCPLPSGLNASIAFNSFIAPETTVLYCSLS
;
A
#
# COMPACT_ATOMS: atom_id res chain seq x y z
N MET A 1 17.82 9.73 55.85
CA MET A 1 18.45 9.49 54.53
C MET A 1 19.35 8.28 54.67
N GLN A 2 19.24 7.31 53.79
CA GLN A 2 20.17 6.17 53.74
C GLN A 2 21.55 6.68 53.32
N GLU A 3 22.62 6.22 53.96
CA GLU A 3 24.01 6.63 53.65
C GLU A 3 24.46 6.18 52.23
N LYS A 4 23.80 5.18 51.68
CA LYS A 4 24.05 4.70 50.29
C LYS A 4 22.76 4.67 49.48
N TYR A 5 22.80 5.24 48.29
CA TYR A 5 21.73 5.12 47.32
C TYR A 5 21.60 3.67 46.82
N SER A 6 20.43 3.05 47.03
CA SER A 6 20.10 1.71 46.56
C SER A 6 19.07 1.85 45.42
N PRO A 7 19.48 1.82 44.13
CA PRO A 7 18.56 2.02 43.02
C PRO A 7 17.38 1.04 43.07
N LYS A 8 17.65 -0.22 43.35
CA LYS A 8 16.63 -1.28 43.36
C LYS A 8 15.53 -1.04 44.40
N GLU A 9 15.89 -0.61 45.59
CA GLU A 9 14.93 -0.33 46.67
C GLU A 9 14.08 0.91 46.31
N VAL A 10 14.72 1.98 45.86
CA VAL A 10 14.04 3.23 45.47
C VAL A 10 13.08 2.97 44.30
N GLU A 11 13.49 2.20 43.30
CA GLU A 11 12.65 1.84 42.17
C GLU A 11 11.43 1.01 42.60
N GLN A 12 11.62 0.03 43.45
CA GLN A 12 10.53 -0.81 43.97
C GLN A 12 9.54 0.01 44.82
N GLU A 13 10.01 0.87 45.69
CA GLU A 13 9.16 1.75 46.48
C GLU A 13 8.38 2.73 45.61
N ALA A 14 9.03 3.35 44.62
CA ALA A 14 8.37 4.26 43.67
C ALA A 14 7.29 3.55 42.83
N GLN A 15 7.59 2.38 42.28
CA GLN A 15 6.63 1.60 41.48
C GLN A 15 5.45 1.14 42.33
N ALA A 16 5.70 0.66 43.54
CA ALA A 16 4.63 0.30 44.50
C ALA A 16 3.74 1.51 44.84
N HIS A 17 4.34 2.67 45.06
CA HIS A 17 3.60 3.91 45.28
C HIS A 17 2.70 4.26 44.07
N TRP A 18 3.25 4.23 42.86
CA TRP A 18 2.48 4.55 41.65
C TRP A 18 1.34 3.57 41.43
N GLN A 19 1.53 2.29 41.69
CA GLN A 19 0.48 1.28 41.60
C GLN A 19 -0.63 1.50 42.64
N ASN A 20 -0.24 1.73 43.91
CA ASN A 20 -1.21 1.92 45.00
C ASN A 20 -2.01 3.21 44.89
N THR A 21 -1.49 4.21 44.19
CA THR A 21 -2.15 5.51 44.00
C THR A 21 -2.80 5.67 42.61
N ASP A 22 -2.76 4.65 41.78
CA ASP A 22 -3.18 4.77 40.36
C ASP A 22 -2.58 6.00 39.67
N ALA A 23 -1.29 6.29 39.92
CA ALA A 23 -0.65 7.58 39.60
C ALA A 23 -0.74 7.96 38.11
N PHE A 24 -0.82 6.96 37.21
CA PHE A 24 -0.84 7.16 35.77
C PHE A 24 -2.23 6.94 35.11
N ARG A 25 -3.23 6.60 35.93
CA ARG A 25 -4.60 6.45 35.47
C ARG A 25 -5.16 7.79 34.99
N THR A 26 -5.72 7.79 33.79
CA THR A 26 -6.27 8.98 33.15
C THR A 26 -7.81 8.97 33.24
N LEU A 27 -8.37 10.00 33.87
CA LEU A 27 -9.81 10.23 33.90
C LEU A 27 -10.18 11.24 32.80
N GLU A 28 -11.36 11.09 32.20
CA GLU A 28 -11.77 11.91 31.04
C GLU A 28 -11.85 13.41 31.34
N ASN A 29 -12.32 13.79 32.53
CA ASN A 29 -12.47 15.18 32.95
C ASN A 29 -11.85 15.39 34.34
N ASP A 30 -10.53 15.21 34.43
CA ASP A 30 -9.81 15.30 35.69
C ASP A 30 -9.54 16.75 36.05
N PRO A 31 -10.14 17.26 37.17
CA PRO A 31 -9.97 18.66 37.57
C PRO A 31 -8.55 18.98 38.05
N ARG A 32 -7.73 17.97 38.35
CA ARG A 32 -6.31 18.16 38.74
C ARG A 32 -5.46 18.72 37.59
N PHE A 33 -5.94 18.60 36.34
CA PHE A 33 -5.20 18.97 35.15
C PHE A 33 -5.93 20.05 34.34
N PRO A 34 -5.83 21.32 34.71
CA PRO A 34 -6.63 22.41 34.12
C PRO A 34 -6.14 22.84 32.73
N LYS A 35 -4.95 22.43 32.29
CA LYS A 35 -4.38 22.85 30.99
C LYS A 35 -4.90 22.07 29.79
N GLY A 36 -5.79 21.13 30.00
CA GLY A 36 -6.35 20.34 28.89
C GLY A 36 -5.77 18.94 28.79
N LYS A 37 -6.16 18.26 27.74
CA LYS A 37 -5.83 16.85 27.49
C LYS A 37 -4.61 16.72 26.56
N TYR A 38 -3.83 15.68 26.76
CA TYR A 38 -2.75 15.30 25.85
C TYR A 38 -2.75 13.79 25.64
N TYR A 39 -2.66 13.36 24.39
CA TYR A 39 -2.59 11.96 24.02
C TYR A 39 -1.17 11.58 23.61
N ALA A 40 -0.47 10.87 24.48
CA ALA A 40 0.89 10.39 24.27
C ALA A 40 0.85 8.94 23.74
N CYS A 41 0.73 8.78 22.42
CA CYS A 41 0.64 7.48 21.79
C CYS A 41 2.00 7.01 21.30
N SER A 42 2.42 5.82 21.73
CA SER A 42 3.53 5.08 21.16
C SER A 42 3.01 4.01 20.19
N MET A 43 3.86 3.56 19.29
CA MET A 43 3.55 2.41 18.45
C MET A 43 3.34 1.17 19.34
N LEU A 44 2.24 0.45 19.12
CA LEU A 44 1.96 -0.79 19.83
C LEU A 44 2.98 -1.86 19.40
N PRO A 45 3.67 -2.54 20.33
CA PRO A 45 4.62 -3.57 19.98
C PRO A 45 3.92 -4.83 19.46
N TYR A 46 4.58 -5.53 18.57
CA TYR A 46 4.15 -6.87 18.18
C TYR A 46 4.65 -7.90 19.22
N PRO A 47 3.77 -8.75 19.78
CA PRO A 47 4.16 -9.70 20.82
C PRO A 47 4.86 -10.93 20.21
N SER A 48 6.10 -10.78 19.75
CA SER A 48 6.89 -11.82 19.09
C SER A 48 7.98 -12.44 19.95
N GLY A 49 8.05 -12.09 21.25
CA GLY A 49 9.06 -12.62 22.15
C GLY A 49 9.48 -11.62 23.22
N LYS A 50 10.76 -11.23 23.24
CA LYS A 50 11.31 -10.33 24.26
C LYS A 50 11.39 -8.88 23.80
N LEU A 51 11.36 -7.96 24.75
CA LEU A 51 11.67 -6.57 24.48
C LEU A 51 13.12 -6.44 23.98
N HIS A 52 13.35 -5.48 23.10
CA HIS A 52 14.68 -5.08 22.64
C HIS A 52 14.90 -3.58 22.86
N MET A 53 16.13 -3.12 22.70
CA MET A 53 16.51 -1.72 22.96
C MET A 53 15.70 -0.69 22.16
N GLY A 54 15.19 -1.07 20.99
CA GLY A 54 14.27 -0.22 20.21
C GLY A 54 12.97 0.09 20.96
N HIS A 55 12.37 -0.90 21.61
CA HIS A 55 11.20 -0.71 22.47
C HIS A 55 11.53 0.19 23.65
N VAL A 56 12.64 -0.07 24.35
CA VAL A 56 13.08 0.74 25.50
C VAL A 56 13.25 2.20 25.10
N ARG A 57 13.98 2.45 24.00
CA ARG A 57 14.19 3.81 23.48
C ARG A 57 12.88 4.53 23.20
N ASN A 58 11.97 3.90 22.45
CA ASN A 58 10.73 4.52 22.03
C ASN A 58 9.85 4.89 23.23
N TYR A 59 9.66 3.94 24.13
CA TYR A 59 8.77 4.14 25.26
C TYR A 59 9.36 5.08 26.30
N THR A 60 10.68 5.08 26.52
CA THR A 60 11.33 6.03 27.42
C THR A 60 11.22 7.47 26.94
N ILE A 61 11.36 7.72 25.61
CA ILE A 61 11.20 9.07 25.06
C ILE A 61 9.77 9.56 25.26
N ASN A 62 8.78 8.70 24.96
CA ASN A 62 7.37 9.06 25.17
C ASN A 62 7.01 9.22 26.65
N ASP A 63 7.57 8.40 27.51
CA ASP A 63 7.42 8.49 28.96
C ASP A 63 7.94 9.82 29.51
N MET A 64 9.14 10.22 29.09
CA MET A 64 9.73 11.51 29.48
C MET A 64 8.81 12.68 29.11
N LEU A 65 8.30 12.69 27.88
CA LEU A 65 7.37 13.70 27.40
C LEU A 65 6.07 13.70 28.22
N SER A 66 5.52 12.52 28.47
CA SER A 66 4.28 12.33 29.23
C SER A 66 4.41 12.84 30.67
N ARG A 67 5.51 12.52 31.34
CA ARG A 67 5.80 13.02 32.72
C ARG A 67 5.97 14.53 32.75
N GLN A 68 6.71 15.09 31.78
CA GLN A 68 6.91 16.55 31.70
C GLN A 68 5.56 17.26 31.54
N LEU A 69 4.68 16.76 30.66
CA LEU A 69 3.37 17.36 30.41
C LEU A 69 2.44 17.25 31.62
N ARG A 70 2.45 16.11 32.34
CA ARG A 70 1.72 15.98 33.61
C ARG A 70 2.20 16.98 34.65
N MET A 71 3.53 17.16 34.79
CA MET A 71 4.10 18.16 35.67
C MET A 71 3.71 19.59 35.28
N LYS A 72 3.49 19.85 34.00
CA LYS A 72 2.98 21.12 33.50
C LYS A 72 1.46 21.29 33.68
N GLY A 73 0.74 20.29 34.16
CA GLY A 73 -0.69 20.33 34.44
C GLY A 73 -1.61 19.89 33.30
N TYR A 74 -1.08 19.11 32.37
CA TYR A 74 -1.90 18.45 31.32
C TYR A 74 -2.41 17.09 31.80
N ASN A 75 -3.63 16.75 31.40
CA ASN A 75 -4.20 15.42 31.58
C ASN A 75 -3.70 14.52 30.45
N VAL A 76 -2.68 13.71 30.75
CA VAL A 76 -1.96 12.92 29.73
C VAL A 76 -2.46 11.49 29.74
N LEU A 77 -3.03 11.04 28.61
CA LEU A 77 -3.30 9.64 28.32
C LEU A 77 -2.09 9.03 27.60
N MET A 78 -1.42 8.09 28.25
CA MET A 78 -0.36 7.26 27.68
C MET A 78 -0.80 5.79 27.75
N PRO A 79 -1.55 5.29 26.76
CA PRO A 79 -2.02 3.92 26.75
C PRO A 79 -0.93 2.97 26.31
N MET A 80 -1.12 1.67 26.59
CA MET A 80 -0.34 0.56 26.04
C MET A 80 -1.27 -0.42 25.34
N GLY A 81 -0.75 -1.11 24.34
CA GLY A 81 -1.47 -2.16 23.66
C GLY A 81 -0.52 -3.05 22.85
N TRP A 82 -1.10 -4.03 22.20
CA TRP A 82 -0.39 -5.09 21.48
C TRP A 82 -0.95 -5.20 20.06
N ASP A 83 -0.09 -5.04 19.07
CA ASP A 83 -0.43 -5.37 17.69
C ASP A 83 -0.25 -6.87 17.52
N ALA A 84 -1.35 -7.61 17.68
CA ALA A 84 -1.30 -9.01 18.08
C ALA A 84 -1.82 -10.00 17.02
N PHE A 85 -2.25 -9.54 15.85
CA PHE A 85 -2.60 -10.37 14.73
C PHE A 85 -1.46 -10.51 13.71
N GLY A 86 -1.52 -11.53 12.86
CA GLY A 86 -0.67 -11.62 11.68
C GLY A 86 0.19 -12.88 11.63
N LEU A 87 0.97 -12.92 10.56
CA LEU A 87 1.76 -14.06 10.12
C LEU A 87 2.84 -14.53 11.11
N PRO A 88 3.56 -13.66 11.84
CA PRO A 88 4.60 -14.14 12.75
C PRO A 88 4.05 -15.08 13.82
N ALA A 89 2.84 -14.83 14.32
CA ALA A 89 2.19 -15.72 15.28
C ALA A 89 1.80 -17.07 14.65
N GLU A 90 1.26 -17.08 13.43
CA GLU A 90 0.95 -18.33 12.72
C GLU A 90 2.19 -19.18 12.47
N ASN A 91 3.31 -18.56 12.09
CA ASN A 91 4.55 -19.29 11.85
C ASN A 91 5.13 -19.87 13.11
N ALA A 92 5.12 -19.11 14.19
CA ALA A 92 5.52 -19.61 15.49
C ALA A 92 4.60 -20.77 15.95
N ALA A 93 3.29 -20.64 15.70
CA ALA A 93 2.31 -21.68 15.98
C ALA A 93 2.62 -22.98 15.24
N ILE A 94 2.94 -22.92 13.97
CA ILE A 94 3.38 -24.07 13.17
C ILE A 94 4.67 -24.68 13.75
N ALA A 95 5.68 -23.83 14.02
CA ALA A 95 6.98 -24.27 14.52
C ALA A 95 6.89 -24.94 15.91
N TYR A 96 6.06 -24.37 16.79
CA TYR A 96 5.93 -24.84 18.18
C TYR A 96 4.72 -25.76 18.42
N LYS A 97 3.91 -26.04 17.39
CA LYS A 97 2.68 -26.86 17.45
C LYS A 97 1.70 -26.37 18.53
N LYS A 98 1.46 -25.07 18.56
CA LYS A 98 0.54 -24.38 19.46
C LYS A 98 -0.46 -23.57 18.66
N SER A 99 -1.56 -23.13 19.28
CA SER A 99 -2.42 -22.17 18.61
C SER A 99 -1.75 -20.80 18.58
N PRO A 100 -1.98 -19.98 17.52
CA PRO A 100 -1.49 -18.60 17.48
C PRO A 100 -1.97 -17.76 18.66
N ALA A 101 -3.19 -18.01 19.16
CA ALA A 101 -3.73 -17.34 20.33
C ALA A 101 -2.90 -17.65 21.59
N GLU A 102 -2.66 -18.93 21.88
CA GLU A 102 -1.85 -19.33 23.04
C GLU A 102 -0.47 -18.69 22.99
N TRP A 103 0.18 -18.74 21.84
CA TRP A 103 1.51 -18.16 21.65
C TRP A 103 1.50 -16.64 21.83
N THR A 104 0.50 -15.95 21.25
CA THR A 104 0.36 -14.49 21.31
C THR A 104 0.13 -14.00 22.73
N TYR A 105 -0.84 -14.58 23.44
CA TYR A 105 -1.15 -14.17 24.82
C TYR A 105 0.00 -14.50 25.80
N ALA A 106 0.71 -15.60 25.60
CA ALA A 106 1.89 -15.91 26.38
C ALA A 106 3.00 -14.86 26.19
N ASN A 107 3.24 -14.44 24.96
CA ASN A 107 4.21 -13.37 24.64
C ASN A 107 3.77 -12.00 25.18
N ILE A 108 2.47 -11.67 25.12
CA ILE A 108 1.94 -10.43 25.74
C ILE A 108 2.25 -10.43 27.24
N ALA A 109 1.97 -11.52 27.94
CA ALA A 109 2.23 -11.63 29.35
C ALA A 109 3.73 -11.51 29.69
N ASP A 110 4.60 -12.17 28.91
CA ASP A 110 6.06 -12.10 29.09
C ASP A 110 6.58 -10.68 28.83
N MET A 111 6.24 -10.07 27.70
CA MET A 111 6.68 -8.71 27.37
C MET A 111 6.15 -7.66 28.36
N LYS A 112 4.92 -7.81 28.84
CA LYS A 112 4.35 -6.97 29.88
C LYS A 112 5.15 -7.08 31.18
N SER A 113 5.52 -8.30 31.58
CA SER A 113 6.34 -8.55 32.76
C SER A 113 7.74 -7.90 32.66
N GLN A 114 8.30 -7.80 31.45
CA GLN A 114 9.57 -7.12 31.20
C GLN A 114 9.40 -5.60 31.15
N MET A 115 8.24 -5.10 30.71
CA MET A 115 7.97 -3.67 30.55
C MET A 115 7.64 -2.97 31.89
N GLN A 116 6.93 -3.66 32.76
CA GLN A 116 6.51 -3.11 34.05
C GLN A 116 7.69 -2.64 34.93
N PRO A 117 8.80 -3.41 35.07
CA PRO A 117 9.97 -2.97 35.84
C PRO A 117 10.71 -1.74 35.28
N LEU A 118 10.47 -1.35 34.03
CA LEU A 118 11.00 -0.11 33.48
C LEU A 118 10.34 1.12 34.11
N GLY A 119 9.23 0.95 34.82
CA GLY A 119 8.55 2.02 35.55
C GLY A 119 7.92 3.07 34.63
N LEU A 120 7.60 2.74 33.41
CA LEU A 120 7.00 3.66 32.44
C LEU A 120 5.57 4.07 32.84
N ALA A 121 5.21 5.31 32.56
CA ALA A 121 3.95 5.94 32.99
C ALA A 121 2.74 5.52 32.15
N PHE A 122 2.64 4.25 31.77
CA PHE A 122 1.50 3.73 31.05
C PHE A 122 0.23 3.67 31.92
N ASP A 123 -0.87 4.04 31.33
CA ASP A 123 -2.19 3.75 31.90
C ASP A 123 -2.61 2.32 31.52
N TRP A 124 -2.23 1.35 32.35
CA TRP A 124 -2.55 -0.06 32.12
C TRP A 124 -4.06 -0.38 32.17
N SER A 125 -4.89 0.53 32.70
CA SER A 125 -6.35 0.38 32.65
C SER A 125 -6.92 0.57 31.25
N ARG A 126 -6.11 1.13 30.34
CA ARG A 126 -6.42 1.35 28.92
C ARG A 126 -5.63 0.40 28.00
N GLU A 127 -5.14 -0.71 28.55
CA GLU A 127 -4.46 -1.76 27.76
C GLU A 127 -5.43 -2.39 26.75
N VAL A 128 -4.96 -2.62 25.53
CA VAL A 128 -5.72 -3.25 24.47
C VAL A 128 -4.85 -4.28 23.73
N ALA A 129 -5.48 -5.35 23.20
CA ALA A 129 -4.83 -6.22 22.24
C ALA A 129 -5.67 -6.27 20.95
N THR A 130 -5.02 -6.07 19.80
CA THR A 130 -5.74 -6.02 18.53
C THR A 130 -6.40 -7.33 18.15
N CYS A 131 -5.99 -8.43 18.78
CA CYS A 131 -6.59 -9.76 18.61
C CYS A 131 -7.78 -10.06 19.57
N ASP A 132 -8.10 -9.14 20.48
CA ASP A 132 -9.26 -9.31 21.35
C ASP A 132 -10.56 -9.04 20.61
N PRO A 133 -11.61 -9.85 20.82
CA PRO A 133 -12.93 -9.65 20.20
C PRO A 133 -13.49 -8.24 20.46
N ASP A 134 -13.33 -7.69 21.65
CA ASP A 134 -13.77 -6.35 22.02
C ASP A 134 -13.05 -5.25 21.24
N TYR A 135 -11.83 -5.50 20.79
CA TYR A 135 -11.08 -4.60 19.93
C TYR A 135 -11.49 -4.77 18.47
N TYR A 136 -11.38 -5.97 17.90
CA TYR A 136 -11.58 -6.16 16.47
C TYR A 136 -13.05 -6.08 16.02
N ARG A 137 -14.01 -6.15 16.94
CA ARG A 137 -15.42 -5.81 16.64
C ARG A 137 -15.55 -4.44 15.97
N TRP A 138 -14.73 -3.48 16.40
CA TRP A 138 -14.70 -2.14 15.82
C TRP A 138 -14.08 -2.11 14.43
N ASN A 139 -13.11 -2.96 14.15
CA ASN A 139 -12.57 -3.14 12.80
C ASN A 139 -13.63 -3.72 11.88
N GLN A 140 -14.40 -4.69 12.35
CA GLN A 140 -15.51 -5.30 11.60
C GLN A 140 -16.62 -4.28 11.35
N TRP A 141 -17.05 -3.55 12.38
CA TRP A 141 -18.02 -2.48 12.25
C TRP A 141 -17.56 -1.41 11.25
N PHE A 142 -16.31 -0.99 11.35
CA PHE A 142 -15.76 0.01 10.45
C PHE A 142 -15.70 -0.48 9.00
N PHE A 143 -15.31 -1.73 8.79
CA PHE A 143 -15.34 -2.35 7.47
C PHE A 143 -16.76 -2.31 6.87
N LEU A 144 -17.78 -2.69 7.64
CA LEU A 144 -19.16 -2.66 7.17
C LEU A 144 -19.61 -1.24 6.81
N LYS A 145 -19.22 -0.23 7.59
CA LYS A 145 -19.51 1.17 7.28
C LYS A 145 -18.80 1.66 6.01
N LEU A 146 -17.60 1.22 5.77
CA LEU A 146 -16.87 1.52 4.52
C LEU A 146 -17.50 0.79 3.32
N LEU A 147 -17.98 -0.44 3.53
CA LEU A 147 -18.69 -1.19 2.49
C LEU A 147 -20.02 -0.52 2.11
N GLU A 148 -20.81 -0.10 3.11
CA GLU A 148 -22.05 0.65 2.92
C GLU A 148 -21.82 1.94 2.10
N LYS A 149 -20.69 2.62 2.31
CA LYS A 149 -20.30 3.83 1.58
C LYS A 149 -19.63 3.57 0.22
N GLY A 150 -19.45 2.32 -0.18
CA GLY A 150 -18.72 1.96 -1.41
C GLY A 150 -17.21 2.24 -1.37
N ILE A 151 -16.66 2.60 -0.20
CA ILE A 151 -15.21 2.78 -0.01
C ILE A 151 -14.52 1.42 0.07
N ALA A 152 -15.11 0.47 0.78
CA ALA A 152 -14.72 -0.93 0.70
C ALA A 152 -15.46 -1.59 -0.46
N TYR A 153 -14.75 -2.35 -1.29
CA TYR A 153 -15.33 -3.03 -2.43
C TYR A 153 -14.58 -4.34 -2.74
N LYS A 154 -15.25 -5.27 -3.42
CA LYS A 154 -14.67 -6.55 -3.83
C LYS A 154 -14.17 -6.48 -5.27
N LYS A 155 -12.97 -6.97 -5.52
CA LYS A 155 -12.37 -7.01 -6.86
C LYS A 155 -11.48 -8.23 -6.99
N THR A 156 -11.51 -8.87 -8.16
CA THR A 156 -10.50 -9.86 -8.55
C THR A 156 -9.29 -9.15 -9.09
N GLN A 157 -8.11 -9.52 -8.62
CA GLN A 157 -6.86 -8.89 -9.04
C GLN A 157 -5.74 -9.93 -9.08
N VAL A 158 -4.80 -9.73 -10.01
CA VAL A 158 -3.56 -10.51 -10.04
C VAL A 158 -2.71 -10.13 -8.84
N VAL A 159 -2.34 -11.12 -8.05
CA VAL A 159 -1.55 -10.97 -6.83
C VAL A 159 -0.31 -11.87 -6.88
N ASN A 160 0.68 -11.53 -6.06
CA ASN A 160 1.83 -12.40 -5.83
C ASN A 160 1.42 -13.50 -4.85
N TRP A 161 1.45 -14.73 -5.28
CA TRP A 161 1.10 -15.89 -4.48
C TRP A 161 2.34 -16.69 -4.09
N ASP A 162 2.52 -16.94 -2.82
CA ASP A 162 3.55 -17.85 -2.32
C ASP A 162 2.93 -19.26 -2.17
N PRO A 163 3.39 -20.25 -2.96
CA PRO A 163 2.80 -21.59 -2.92
C PRO A 163 3.17 -22.40 -1.68
N ILE A 164 4.29 -22.06 -1.01
CA ILE A 164 4.71 -22.72 0.24
C ILE A 164 3.99 -22.12 1.44
N ASP A 165 4.05 -20.79 1.58
CA ASP A 165 3.36 -20.08 2.65
C ASP A 165 1.85 -20.00 2.41
N GLN A 166 1.40 -20.38 1.23
CA GLN A 166 0.02 -20.35 0.76
C GLN A 166 -0.68 -19.02 1.06
N THR A 167 -0.06 -17.91 0.62
CA THR A 167 -0.53 -16.57 0.93
C THR A 167 -0.22 -15.58 -0.17
N VAL A 168 -1.00 -14.49 -0.18
CA VAL A 168 -0.70 -13.30 -0.99
C VAL A 168 0.44 -12.53 -0.34
N LEU A 169 1.46 -12.21 -1.13
CA LEU A 169 2.56 -11.34 -0.74
C LEU A 169 2.36 -9.93 -1.30
N ALA A 170 2.69 -8.92 -0.49
CA ALA A 170 2.88 -7.58 -0.98
C ALA A 170 4.14 -7.53 -1.88
N ASN A 171 4.23 -6.52 -2.76
CA ASN A 171 5.37 -6.43 -3.68
C ASN A 171 6.71 -6.38 -2.94
N GLU A 172 6.76 -5.71 -1.79
CA GLU A 172 7.96 -5.57 -0.94
C GLU A 172 8.37 -6.90 -0.28
N GLN A 173 7.50 -7.90 -0.31
CA GLN A 173 7.75 -9.24 0.22
C GLN A 173 8.23 -10.23 -0.86
N VAL A 174 8.42 -9.75 -2.08
CA VAL A 174 8.97 -10.54 -3.19
C VAL A 174 10.37 -10.03 -3.49
N VAL A 175 11.37 -10.89 -3.27
CA VAL A 175 12.79 -10.59 -3.52
C VAL A 175 13.29 -11.54 -4.61
N ASP A 176 13.79 -10.99 -5.70
CA ASP A 176 14.26 -11.78 -6.87
C ASP A 176 13.23 -12.82 -7.37
N GLY A 177 11.94 -12.43 -7.40
CA GLY A 177 10.85 -13.32 -7.82
C GLY A 177 10.50 -14.40 -6.81
N ARG A 178 11.03 -14.34 -5.59
CA ARG A 178 10.81 -15.34 -4.53
C ARG A 178 10.17 -14.70 -3.32
N GLY A 179 9.36 -15.47 -2.61
CA GLY A 179 8.85 -15.07 -1.31
C GLY A 179 10.01 -14.81 -0.33
N TRP A 180 10.04 -13.63 0.26
CA TRP A 180 11.12 -13.15 1.15
C TRP A 180 11.43 -14.08 2.33
N ARG A 181 10.48 -14.93 2.69
CA ARG A 181 10.58 -15.85 3.82
C ARG A 181 10.67 -17.32 3.41
N SER A 182 9.78 -17.77 2.53
CA SER A 182 9.74 -19.17 2.08
C SER A 182 10.87 -19.50 1.10
N GLY A 183 11.38 -18.48 0.38
CA GLY A 183 12.30 -18.66 -0.76
C GLY A 183 11.63 -19.32 -1.98
N ALA A 184 10.32 -19.61 -1.92
CA ALA A 184 9.58 -20.18 -3.05
C ALA A 184 9.48 -19.20 -4.21
N LEU A 185 9.48 -19.70 -5.44
CA LEU A 185 9.10 -18.88 -6.60
C LEU A 185 7.66 -18.41 -6.44
N VAL A 186 7.46 -17.12 -6.59
CA VAL A 186 6.14 -16.49 -6.49
C VAL A 186 5.36 -16.75 -7.77
N GLU A 187 4.11 -17.14 -7.61
CA GLU A 187 3.17 -17.32 -8.70
C GLU A 187 2.26 -16.09 -8.83
N LYS A 188 1.88 -15.76 -10.05
CA LYS A 188 0.81 -14.78 -10.29
C LYS A 188 -0.53 -15.51 -10.30
N ARG A 189 -1.43 -15.14 -9.40
CA ARG A 189 -2.78 -15.71 -9.32
C ARG A 189 -3.84 -14.61 -9.30
N GLU A 190 -4.96 -14.86 -9.97
CA GLU A 190 -6.14 -14.02 -9.85
C GLU A 190 -6.94 -14.43 -8.63
N ILE A 191 -6.99 -13.56 -7.64
CA ILE A 191 -7.70 -13.83 -6.38
C ILE A 191 -8.67 -12.68 -6.11
N PRO A 192 -9.95 -12.99 -5.83
CA PRO A 192 -10.89 -11.98 -5.38
C PRO A 192 -10.55 -11.54 -3.96
N GLY A 193 -10.64 -10.25 -3.71
CA GLY A 193 -10.35 -9.67 -2.41
C GLY A 193 -11.10 -8.38 -2.18
N TYR A 194 -11.13 -7.91 -0.93
CA TYR A 194 -11.64 -6.61 -0.56
C TYR A 194 -10.54 -5.56 -0.61
N TYR A 195 -10.91 -4.39 -1.10
CA TYR A 195 -10.04 -3.23 -1.25
C TYR A 195 -10.69 -2.01 -0.63
N PHE A 196 -9.88 -1.11 -0.09
CA PHE A 196 -10.30 0.25 0.22
C PHE A 196 -9.92 1.17 -0.92
N GLY A 197 -10.90 1.89 -1.46
CA GLY A 197 -10.76 2.84 -2.57
C GLY A 197 -10.11 4.13 -2.13
N ILE A 198 -8.86 4.05 -1.65
CA ILE A 198 -8.13 5.22 -1.13
C ILE A 198 -7.66 6.18 -2.22
N THR A 199 -7.59 5.73 -3.47
CA THR A 199 -7.17 6.57 -4.60
C THR A 199 -8.16 7.69 -4.90
N GLN A 200 -9.44 7.52 -4.57
CA GLN A 200 -10.45 8.58 -4.71
C GLN A 200 -10.17 9.82 -3.84
N TYR A 201 -9.34 9.67 -2.81
CA TYR A 201 -8.92 10.74 -1.89
C TYR A 201 -7.50 11.26 -2.17
N ALA A 202 -6.89 10.86 -3.29
CA ALA A 202 -5.48 11.16 -3.56
C ALA A 202 -5.17 12.65 -3.62
N ASP A 203 -6.05 13.47 -4.24
CA ASP A 203 -5.90 14.94 -4.28
C ASP A 203 -6.01 15.56 -2.88
N GLU A 204 -7.00 15.14 -2.08
CA GLU A 204 -7.18 15.62 -0.72
C GLU A 204 -6.00 15.21 0.18
N LEU A 205 -5.53 13.97 0.05
CA LEU A 205 -4.35 13.48 0.77
C LEU A 205 -3.11 14.29 0.44
N LEU A 206 -2.90 14.60 -0.85
CA LEU A 206 -1.74 15.37 -1.31
C LEU A 206 -1.79 16.81 -0.79
N SER A 207 -2.93 17.48 -0.92
CA SER A 207 -3.08 18.87 -0.45
C SER A 207 -2.98 18.99 1.07
N SER A 208 -3.51 18.02 1.82
CA SER A 208 -3.46 18.02 3.29
C SER A 208 -2.05 17.85 3.87
N ILE A 209 -1.06 17.42 3.07
CA ILE A 209 0.34 17.38 3.53
C ILE A 209 0.87 18.78 3.84
N ASP A 210 0.39 19.79 3.11
CA ASP A 210 0.83 21.18 3.28
C ASP A 210 0.37 21.77 4.63
N ASP A 211 -0.71 21.24 5.20
CA ASP A 211 -1.24 21.62 6.53
C ASP A 211 -0.51 20.93 7.70
N LEU A 212 0.47 20.07 7.44
CA LEU A 212 1.18 19.27 8.45
C LEU A 212 2.47 19.95 8.91
N ASP A 213 2.37 21.14 9.51
CA ASP A 213 3.52 21.94 9.95
C ASP A 213 4.41 21.24 10.98
N GLY A 214 3.84 20.35 11.78
CA GLY A 214 4.58 19.54 12.75
C GLY A 214 5.39 18.38 12.16
N TRP A 215 5.28 18.13 10.85
CA TRP A 215 6.00 17.04 10.20
C TRP A 215 7.35 17.50 9.65
N PRO A 216 8.41 16.68 9.80
CA PRO A 216 9.68 16.94 9.11
C PRO A 216 9.48 16.99 7.59
N GLU A 217 10.16 17.92 6.92
CA GLU A 217 10.04 18.09 5.46
C GLU A 217 10.39 16.82 4.68
N GLN A 218 11.38 16.06 5.16
CA GLN A 218 11.73 14.78 4.56
C GLN A 218 10.54 13.80 4.54
N VAL A 219 9.75 13.77 5.62
CA VAL A 219 8.56 12.90 5.70
C VAL A 219 7.47 13.40 4.76
N ARG A 220 7.23 14.73 4.72
CA ARG A 220 6.27 15.33 3.77
C ARG A 220 6.63 15.01 2.32
N THR A 221 7.91 15.12 1.97
CA THR A 221 8.44 14.76 0.65
C THR A 221 8.22 13.28 0.33
N MET A 222 8.51 12.37 1.28
CA MET A 222 8.25 10.94 1.11
C MET A 222 6.77 10.65 0.86
N GLN A 223 5.86 11.33 1.58
CA GLN A 223 4.42 11.18 1.38
C GLN A 223 3.95 11.71 0.02
N ARG A 224 4.44 12.88 -0.41
CA ARG A 224 4.15 13.43 -1.76
C ARG A 224 4.60 12.45 -2.84
N ASN A 225 5.80 11.89 -2.72
CA ASN A 225 6.33 10.91 -3.66
C ASN A 225 5.52 9.60 -3.66
N TRP A 226 5.06 9.16 -2.49
CA TRP A 226 4.22 7.96 -2.36
C TRP A 226 2.85 8.14 -3.01
N ILE A 227 2.19 9.27 -2.80
CA ILE A 227 0.92 9.61 -3.43
C ILE A 227 1.12 9.78 -4.94
N GLY A 228 2.18 10.49 -5.34
CA GLY A 228 2.73 10.55 -6.68
C GLY A 228 1.73 10.99 -7.73
N LYS A 229 1.32 12.27 -7.69
CA LYS A 229 0.50 12.88 -8.74
C LYS A 229 1.33 13.05 -10.01
N SER A 230 0.81 12.58 -11.14
CA SER A 230 1.39 12.80 -12.46
C SER A 230 0.31 13.30 -13.42
N GLU A 231 0.52 14.47 -13.96
CA GLU A 231 -0.34 15.05 -14.99
C GLU A 231 0.31 14.87 -16.35
N GLY A 232 -0.45 14.33 -17.29
CA GLY A 232 0.08 13.99 -18.60
C GLY A 232 -1.01 13.79 -19.65
N VAL A 233 -0.64 13.16 -20.73
CA VAL A 233 -1.53 12.82 -21.85
C VAL A 233 -1.59 11.31 -21.99
N ARG A 234 -2.81 10.77 -21.95
CA ARG A 234 -3.09 9.39 -22.35
C ARG A 234 -3.56 9.39 -23.78
N PHE A 235 -2.94 8.60 -24.64
CA PHE A 235 -3.33 8.54 -26.04
C PHE A 235 -3.05 7.19 -26.66
N ALA A 236 -3.66 6.94 -27.82
CA ALA A 236 -3.57 5.67 -28.53
C ALA A 236 -2.70 5.76 -29.78
N PHE A 237 -1.93 4.70 -30.01
CA PHE A 237 -1.39 4.34 -31.31
C PHE A 237 -2.39 3.40 -32.00
N PRO A 238 -3.07 3.79 -33.10
CA PRO A 238 -4.00 2.92 -33.82
C PRO A 238 -3.29 1.71 -34.45
N HIS A 239 -4.00 0.58 -34.57
CA HIS A 239 -3.51 -0.62 -35.26
C HIS A 239 -4.64 -1.47 -35.82
N GLN A 240 -4.31 -2.43 -36.69
CA GLN A 240 -5.23 -3.40 -37.27
C GLN A 240 -4.93 -4.85 -36.85
N ILE A 241 -4.23 -5.01 -35.72
CA ILE A 241 -3.80 -6.31 -35.20
C ILE A 241 -5.01 -7.03 -34.60
N LYS A 242 -5.24 -8.27 -35.05
CA LYS A 242 -6.36 -9.12 -34.64
C LYS A 242 -5.86 -10.34 -33.87
N ASP A 243 -6.66 -10.80 -32.93
CA ASP A 243 -6.45 -12.08 -32.26
C ASP A 243 -6.80 -13.28 -33.15
N GLU A 244 -6.61 -14.50 -32.64
CA GLU A 244 -6.93 -15.75 -33.38
C GLU A 244 -8.42 -15.88 -33.77
N SER A 245 -9.32 -15.16 -33.09
CA SER A 245 -10.74 -15.10 -33.42
C SER A 245 -11.08 -14.10 -34.53
N GLY A 246 -10.10 -13.30 -34.97
CA GLY A 246 -10.26 -12.22 -35.93
C GLY A 246 -10.78 -10.91 -35.36
N LYS A 247 -10.87 -10.78 -34.02
CA LYS A 247 -11.25 -9.56 -33.31
C LYS A 247 -10.04 -8.65 -33.13
N LEU A 248 -10.24 -7.34 -33.30
CA LEU A 248 -9.20 -6.34 -33.00
C LEU A 248 -8.80 -6.39 -31.51
N ILE A 249 -7.51 -6.52 -31.24
CA ILE A 249 -6.97 -6.42 -29.88
C ILE A 249 -7.18 -4.99 -29.38
N GLN A 250 -7.74 -4.84 -28.18
CA GLN A 250 -8.01 -3.53 -27.55
C GLN A 250 -8.70 -2.54 -28.50
N ASP A 251 -9.64 -3.02 -29.31
CA ASP A 251 -10.38 -2.23 -30.31
C ASP A 251 -9.48 -1.47 -31.29
N GLY A 252 -8.29 -2.03 -31.59
CA GLY A 252 -7.31 -1.45 -32.52
C GLY A 252 -6.55 -0.25 -31.97
N ARG A 253 -6.36 -0.16 -30.63
CA ARG A 253 -5.73 1.00 -29.97
C ARG A 253 -4.74 0.55 -28.91
N LEU A 254 -3.44 0.84 -29.12
CA LEU A 254 -2.42 0.69 -28.08
C LEU A 254 -2.33 1.99 -27.30
N TYR A 255 -2.86 2.00 -26.08
CA TYR A 255 -2.84 3.19 -25.22
C TYR A 255 -1.52 3.31 -24.45
N VAL A 256 -1.00 4.55 -24.40
CA VAL A 256 0.14 4.93 -23.58
C VAL A 256 -0.19 6.16 -22.73
N PHE A 257 0.52 6.32 -21.63
CA PHE A 257 0.48 7.54 -20.81
C PHE A 257 1.88 8.15 -20.75
N THR A 258 1.97 9.45 -20.95
CA THR A 258 3.24 10.18 -20.86
C THR A 258 3.06 11.57 -20.24
N THR A 259 4.06 12.00 -19.46
CA THR A 259 4.21 13.39 -19.01
C THR A 259 5.02 14.23 -19.99
N ARG A 260 5.50 13.62 -21.10
CA ARG A 260 6.37 14.20 -22.11
C ARG A 260 5.75 14.11 -23.51
N ALA A 261 4.48 14.53 -23.64
CA ALA A 261 3.81 14.55 -24.94
C ALA A 261 4.49 15.50 -25.94
N ASP A 262 5.29 16.47 -25.46
CA ASP A 262 6.17 17.34 -26.27
C ASP A 262 7.17 16.54 -27.12
N THR A 263 7.53 15.33 -26.70
CA THR A 263 8.51 14.49 -27.38
C THR A 263 7.90 13.43 -28.30
N ILE A 264 6.58 13.45 -28.51
CA ILE A 264 5.87 12.41 -29.28
C ILE A 264 6.45 12.21 -30.70
N MET A 265 6.90 13.27 -31.35
CA MET A 265 7.47 13.21 -32.71
C MET A 265 8.83 12.49 -32.75
N GLY A 266 9.45 12.25 -31.59
CA GLY A 266 10.69 11.48 -31.43
C GLY A 266 10.46 10.00 -31.09
N VAL A 267 9.22 9.52 -31.12
CA VAL A 267 8.89 8.13 -30.85
C VAL A 267 9.44 7.25 -31.96
N THR A 268 10.25 6.25 -31.59
CA THR A 268 10.85 5.30 -32.53
C THR A 268 10.45 3.85 -32.26
N PHE A 269 9.93 3.55 -31.07
CA PHE A 269 9.34 2.27 -30.73
C PHE A 269 8.26 2.44 -29.65
N CYS A 270 7.42 1.43 -29.47
CA CYS A 270 6.56 1.27 -28.30
C CYS A 270 7.00 0.02 -27.54
N ALA A 271 6.94 0.05 -26.20
CA ALA A 271 7.20 -1.15 -25.40
C ALA A 271 5.96 -1.51 -24.59
N VAL A 272 5.68 -2.81 -24.49
CA VAL A 272 4.55 -3.38 -23.76
C VAL A 272 5.02 -4.31 -22.66
N ALA A 273 4.19 -4.47 -21.62
CA ALA A 273 4.40 -5.44 -20.56
C ALA A 273 4.31 -6.88 -21.10
N ALA A 274 4.94 -7.82 -20.41
CA ALA A 274 4.91 -9.24 -20.77
C ALA A 274 3.49 -9.83 -20.76
N GLU A 275 2.60 -9.29 -19.90
CA GLU A 275 1.20 -9.71 -19.78
C GLU A 275 0.27 -9.03 -20.81
N HIS A 276 0.79 -8.08 -21.59
CA HIS A 276 -0.02 -7.32 -22.54
C HIS A 276 -0.55 -8.24 -23.67
N PRO A 277 -1.81 -8.08 -24.14
CA PRO A 277 -2.38 -8.93 -25.19
C PRO A 277 -1.55 -9.00 -26.49
N LEU A 278 -0.89 -7.90 -26.89
CA LEU A 278 0.01 -7.91 -28.06
C LEU A 278 1.27 -8.76 -27.82
N ALA A 279 1.81 -8.77 -26.60
CA ALA A 279 2.94 -9.64 -26.25
C ALA A 279 2.51 -11.11 -26.27
N THR A 280 1.35 -11.42 -25.73
CA THR A 280 0.77 -12.77 -25.74
C THR A 280 0.55 -13.28 -27.17
N LEU A 281 -0.05 -12.46 -28.04
CA LEU A 281 -0.24 -12.82 -29.44
C LEU A 281 1.09 -13.09 -30.16
N ALA A 282 2.06 -12.18 -30.04
CA ALA A 282 3.36 -12.33 -30.70
C ALA A 282 4.14 -13.55 -30.20
N ALA A 283 3.99 -13.92 -28.93
CA ALA A 283 4.61 -15.09 -28.33
C ALA A 283 4.12 -16.42 -28.93
N LEU A 284 2.89 -16.48 -29.49
CA LEU A 284 2.34 -17.69 -30.10
C LEU A 284 3.17 -18.20 -31.30
N THR A 285 3.78 -17.28 -32.04
CA THR A 285 4.54 -17.60 -33.26
C THR A 285 6.05 -17.45 -33.10
N ASN A 286 6.52 -16.92 -31.95
CA ASN A 286 7.95 -16.67 -31.69
C ASN A 286 8.40 -17.34 -30.39
N PRO A 287 9.03 -18.53 -30.45
CA PRO A 287 9.48 -19.26 -29.26
C PRO A 287 10.50 -18.49 -28.37
N LYS A 288 11.35 -17.65 -28.99
CA LYS A 288 12.29 -16.82 -28.22
C LYS A 288 11.54 -15.75 -27.42
N LEU A 289 10.56 -15.13 -28.05
CA LEU A 289 9.71 -14.15 -27.39
C LEU A 289 8.85 -14.80 -26.29
N ALA A 290 8.32 -15.98 -26.52
CA ALA A 290 7.57 -16.74 -25.52
C ALA A 290 8.40 -17.01 -24.27
N ALA A 291 9.65 -17.49 -24.45
CA ALA A 291 10.57 -17.72 -23.34
C ALA A 291 10.90 -16.41 -22.58
N PHE A 292 11.11 -15.31 -23.29
CA PHE A 292 11.37 -14.00 -22.68
C PHE A 292 10.16 -13.47 -21.90
N VAL A 293 8.96 -13.60 -22.45
CA VAL A 293 7.70 -13.23 -21.78
C VAL A 293 7.54 -14.00 -20.46
N GLU A 294 7.81 -15.30 -20.44
CA GLU A 294 7.74 -16.08 -19.19
C GLU A 294 8.78 -15.66 -18.15
N VAL A 295 10.01 -15.37 -18.57
CA VAL A 295 11.05 -14.82 -17.67
C VAL A 295 10.61 -13.46 -17.09
N CYS A 296 10.00 -12.59 -17.91
CA CYS A 296 9.52 -11.28 -17.45
C CYS A 296 8.35 -11.41 -16.46
N LYS A 297 7.43 -12.37 -16.69
CA LYS A 297 6.31 -12.62 -15.77
C LYS A 297 6.73 -13.13 -14.40
N THR A 298 7.83 -13.88 -14.33
CA THR A 298 8.37 -14.44 -13.09
C THR A 298 9.36 -13.51 -12.38
N GLY A 299 9.83 -12.48 -13.05
CA GLY A 299 10.78 -11.50 -12.49
C GLY A 299 10.17 -10.60 -11.42
N GLY A 300 11.04 -9.94 -10.64
CA GLY A 300 10.65 -8.95 -9.62
C GLY A 300 9.75 -7.85 -10.20
N THR A 301 8.74 -7.47 -9.44
CA THR A 301 7.67 -6.56 -9.88
C THR A 301 7.66 -5.23 -9.13
N THR A 302 8.69 -4.96 -8.30
CA THR A 302 8.77 -3.68 -7.60
C THR A 302 9.36 -2.61 -8.51
N GLU A 303 8.82 -1.39 -8.44
CA GLU A 303 9.32 -0.24 -9.20
C GLU A 303 10.80 0.05 -8.86
N ALA A 304 11.22 -0.22 -7.62
CA ALA A 304 12.60 -0.04 -7.16
C ALA A 304 13.56 -1.06 -7.80
N GLU A 305 13.19 -2.34 -7.88
CA GLU A 305 13.98 -3.37 -8.56
C GLU A 305 14.08 -3.10 -10.06
N MET A 306 12.98 -2.63 -10.67
CA MET A 306 12.96 -2.28 -12.08
C MET A 306 13.79 -1.02 -12.40
N ALA A 307 13.93 -0.10 -11.45
CA ALA A 307 14.76 1.09 -11.62
C ALA A 307 16.27 0.76 -11.69
N THR A 308 16.68 -0.32 -11.02
CA THR A 308 18.11 -0.75 -10.96
C THR A 308 18.48 -1.85 -11.95
N LYS A 309 17.48 -2.55 -12.50
CA LYS A 309 17.68 -3.68 -13.42
C LYS A 309 18.02 -3.18 -14.83
N GLU A 310 18.96 -3.86 -15.48
CA GLU A 310 19.27 -3.60 -16.88
C GLU A 310 18.01 -3.82 -17.76
N LYS A 311 17.74 -2.85 -18.64
CA LYS A 311 16.59 -2.91 -19.55
C LYS A 311 16.87 -3.87 -20.69
N GLU A 312 15.99 -4.85 -20.81
CA GLU A 312 16.00 -5.84 -21.86
C GLU A 312 14.65 -5.89 -22.57
N GLY A 313 14.68 -6.24 -23.84
CA GLY A 313 13.47 -6.39 -24.62
C GLY A 313 13.70 -7.19 -25.89
N LEU A 314 12.58 -7.65 -26.45
CA LEU A 314 12.56 -8.33 -27.75
C LEU A 314 11.46 -7.71 -28.63
N PRO A 315 11.74 -7.54 -29.94
CA PRO A 315 10.75 -7.07 -30.90
C PRO A 315 9.64 -8.12 -31.08
N THR A 316 8.40 -7.64 -31.20
CA THR A 316 7.24 -8.50 -31.43
C THR A 316 7.02 -8.81 -32.91
N GLY A 317 7.60 -8.00 -33.81
CA GLY A 317 7.26 -7.99 -35.23
C GLY A 317 5.88 -7.41 -35.55
N LEU A 318 5.20 -6.82 -34.53
CA LEU A 318 3.94 -6.12 -34.70
C LEU A 318 4.19 -4.61 -34.77
N PHE A 319 3.37 -3.92 -35.54
CA PHE A 319 3.49 -2.48 -35.74
C PHE A 319 2.19 -1.76 -35.40
N VAL A 320 2.31 -0.57 -34.85
CA VAL A 320 1.22 0.36 -34.58
C VAL A 320 1.46 1.66 -35.36
N THR A 321 0.41 2.43 -35.58
CA THR A 321 0.49 3.67 -36.34
C THR A 321 0.72 4.86 -35.42
N HIS A 322 1.74 5.66 -35.68
CA HIS A 322 1.99 6.91 -34.95
C HIS A 322 0.83 7.89 -35.19
N PRO A 323 0.15 8.38 -34.13
CA PRO A 323 -1.13 9.11 -34.27
C PRO A 323 -1.02 10.43 -35.06
N LEU A 324 0.12 11.08 -35.04
CA LEU A 324 0.30 12.39 -35.68
C LEU A 324 1.04 12.33 -37.01
N THR A 325 1.85 11.32 -37.27
CA THR A 325 2.65 11.20 -38.50
C THR A 325 2.16 10.15 -39.47
N GLY A 326 1.32 9.21 -38.99
CA GLY A 326 0.89 8.05 -39.76
C GLY A 326 1.97 6.99 -40.02
N LYS A 327 3.19 7.16 -39.51
CA LYS A 327 4.29 6.20 -39.67
C LYS A 327 4.07 4.96 -38.80
N GLU A 328 4.58 3.83 -39.27
CA GLU A 328 4.61 2.60 -38.48
C GLU A 328 5.67 2.69 -37.39
N VAL A 329 5.32 2.19 -36.19
CA VAL A 329 6.16 2.11 -35.00
C VAL A 329 6.15 0.69 -34.51
N GLU A 330 7.32 0.08 -34.36
CA GLU A 330 7.44 -1.31 -33.91
C GLU A 330 7.13 -1.44 -32.43
N VAL A 331 6.42 -2.53 -32.07
CA VAL A 331 6.10 -2.88 -30.68
C VAL A 331 7.11 -3.88 -30.16
N TRP A 332 7.66 -3.60 -28.98
CA TRP A 332 8.62 -4.44 -28.26
C TRP A 332 7.99 -4.96 -26.97
N VAL A 333 8.42 -6.12 -26.50
CA VAL A 333 8.17 -6.54 -25.11
C VAL A 333 9.38 -6.12 -24.27
N GLY A 334 9.13 -5.33 -23.21
CA GLY A 334 10.19 -4.85 -22.32
C GLY A 334 10.05 -5.38 -20.90
N ASN A 335 11.16 -5.84 -20.28
CA ASN A 335 11.19 -6.31 -18.90
C ASN A 335 10.96 -5.18 -17.86
N TYR A 336 10.83 -3.94 -18.30
CA TYR A 336 10.69 -2.73 -17.50
C TYR A 336 9.32 -2.06 -17.63
N VAL A 337 8.38 -2.65 -18.37
CA VAL A 337 7.02 -2.16 -18.51
C VAL A 337 6.10 -2.97 -17.61
N LEU A 338 5.34 -2.27 -16.76
CA LEU A 338 4.38 -2.90 -15.85
C LEU A 338 2.97 -2.83 -16.41
N MET A 339 2.25 -3.96 -16.41
CA MET A 339 0.83 -3.99 -16.78
C MET A 339 -0.05 -3.15 -15.84
N THR A 340 0.40 -2.97 -14.59
CA THR A 340 -0.31 -2.19 -13.56
C THR A 340 -0.08 -0.68 -13.63
N TYR A 341 0.83 -0.21 -14.49
CA TYR A 341 1.11 1.22 -14.69
C TYR A 341 0.60 1.68 -16.06
N GLY A 342 -0.25 2.69 -16.04
CA GLY A 342 -0.91 3.14 -17.26
C GLY A 342 -1.80 2.04 -17.86
N ASP A 343 -1.60 1.76 -19.13
CA ASP A 343 -2.30 0.72 -19.90
C ASP A 343 -1.38 -0.48 -20.23
N GLY A 344 -0.28 -0.64 -19.50
CA GLY A 344 0.71 -1.68 -19.74
C GLY A 344 1.58 -1.46 -20.99
N ALA A 345 1.65 -0.22 -21.46
CA ALA A 345 2.47 0.18 -22.60
C ALA A 345 3.08 1.57 -22.41
N VAL A 346 4.22 1.78 -23.03
CA VAL A 346 4.95 3.07 -23.05
C VAL A 346 5.41 3.40 -24.46
N MET A 347 5.51 4.68 -24.77
CA MET A 347 6.20 5.16 -25.97
C MET A 347 7.69 5.29 -25.68
N GLY A 348 8.55 4.84 -26.58
CA GLY A 348 9.99 5.00 -26.49
C GLY A 348 10.46 6.25 -27.23
N VAL A 349 11.12 7.15 -26.50
CA VAL A 349 11.70 8.41 -27.03
C VAL A 349 13.19 8.52 -26.74
N PRO A 350 14.03 7.77 -27.43
CA PRO A 350 15.44 7.60 -27.09
C PRO A 350 16.25 8.89 -27.00
N ALA A 351 15.89 9.91 -27.75
CA ALA A 351 16.60 11.18 -27.70
C ALA A 351 16.34 12.00 -26.42
N HIS A 352 15.29 11.66 -25.64
CA HIS A 352 14.80 12.50 -24.52
C HIS A 352 14.43 11.72 -23.26
N ASP A 353 14.76 10.43 -23.20
CA ASP A 353 14.71 9.57 -22.01
C ASP A 353 15.99 8.75 -21.92
N GLU A 354 16.73 8.86 -20.82
CA GLU A 354 18.01 8.19 -20.60
C GLU A 354 17.92 6.68 -20.76
N ARG A 355 16.83 6.12 -20.29
CA ARG A 355 16.60 4.69 -20.28
C ARG A 355 16.29 4.18 -21.68
N ASP A 356 15.53 4.95 -22.45
CA ASP A 356 15.22 4.65 -23.84
C ASP A 356 16.45 4.85 -24.73
N PHE A 357 17.32 5.84 -24.40
CA PHE A 357 18.58 6.04 -25.08
C PHE A 357 19.49 4.82 -24.96
N ALA A 358 19.69 4.33 -23.73
CA ALA A 358 20.50 3.13 -23.49
C ALA A 358 19.91 1.90 -24.19
N PHE A 359 18.59 1.73 -24.15
CA PHE A 359 17.88 0.67 -24.83
C PHE A 359 18.05 0.74 -26.35
N ALA A 360 17.84 1.91 -26.93
CA ALA A 360 18.01 2.12 -28.38
C ALA A 360 19.43 1.89 -28.85
N LYS A 361 20.44 2.29 -28.08
CA LYS A 361 21.86 2.00 -28.37
C LYS A 361 22.12 0.50 -28.36
N LYS A 362 21.62 -0.24 -27.35
CA LYS A 362 21.78 -1.69 -27.21
C LYS A 362 21.19 -2.46 -28.40
N TYR A 363 19.99 -2.06 -28.82
CA TYR A 363 19.24 -2.76 -29.85
C TYR A 363 19.27 -2.10 -31.25
N GLN A 364 20.10 -1.07 -31.42
CA GLN A 364 20.28 -0.35 -32.69
C GLN A 364 18.97 0.26 -33.24
N ILE A 365 18.07 0.71 -32.33
CA ILE A 365 16.85 1.42 -32.67
C ILE A 365 17.20 2.87 -33.01
N ALA A 366 16.49 3.48 -33.95
CA ALA A 366 16.70 4.86 -34.36
C ALA A 366 16.52 5.84 -33.17
N ILE A 367 17.35 6.87 -33.11
CA ILE A 367 17.29 7.95 -32.11
C ILE A 367 17.01 9.25 -32.86
N GLN A 368 15.86 9.86 -32.62
CA GLN A 368 15.41 11.07 -33.29
C GLN A 368 15.30 12.23 -32.32
N GLN A 369 16.16 13.23 -32.47
CA GLN A 369 16.12 14.45 -31.66
C GLN A 369 14.89 15.30 -32.07
N VAL A 370 14.10 15.73 -31.05
CA VAL A 370 12.93 16.60 -31.22
C VAL A 370 12.89 17.76 -30.23
N ILE A 371 13.85 17.86 -29.33
CA ILE A 371 14.06 19.02 -28.45
C ILE A 371 15.48 19.53 -28.65
N ARG A 372 15.63 20.85 -28.73
CA ARG A 372 16.92 21.54 -28.77
C ARG A 372 16.99 22.58 -27.66
N ALA A 373 18.03 22.50 -26.84
CA ALA A 373 18.34 23.55 -25.87
C ALA A 373 19.38 24.55 -26.45
N GLU A 374 19.31 25.78 -26.02
CA GLU A 374 20.25 26.82 -26.46
C GLU A 374 21.68 26.47 -26.03
N ASN A 375 22.65 26.76 -26.91
CA ASN A 375 24.08 26.52 -26.68
C ASN A 375 24.44 25.05 -26.36
N THR A 376 23.67 24.11 -26.89
CA THR A 376 23.93 22.67 -26.74
C THR A 376 23.98 21.99 -28.09
N GLU A 377 24.79 20.93 -28.18
CA GLU A 377 24.90 20.08 -29.37
C GLU A 377 24.48 18.66 -28.99
N PHE A 378 23.54 18.09 -29.75
CA PHE A 378 23.10 16.72 -29.58
C PHE A 378 24.04 15.77 -30.31
N ASN A 379 24.53 14.74 -29.60
CA ASN A 379 25.31 13.67 -30.19
C ASN A 379 24.84 12.30 -29.67
N LEU A 380 25.30 11.25 -30.30
CA LEU A 380 24.96 9.86 -29.93
C LEU A 380 26.07 9.15 -29.14
N ASP A 381 27.14 9.84 -28.74
CA ASP A 381 28.27 9.24 -28.05
C ASP A 381 27.88 8.78 -26.65
N GLY A 382 27.11 9.59 -25.95
CA GLY A 382 26.58 9.28 -24.62
C GLY A 382 25.40 10.15 -24.23
N TRP A 383 24.69 9.73 -23.19
CA TRP A 383 23.60 10.49 -22.61
C TRP A 383 24.11 11.79 -21.96
N GLN A 384 23.39 12.87 -22.13
CA GLN A 384 23.60 14.12 -21.42
C GLN A 384 22.34 14.56 -20.71
N GLU A 385 22.45 15.07 -19.48
CA GLU A 385 21.30 15.41 -18.61
C GLU A 385 20.28 16.34 -19.28
N TRP A 386 20.75 17.30 -20.11
CA TRP A 386 19.85 18.23 -20.78
C TRP A 386 18.92 17.56 -21.80
N TYR A 387 19.21 16.33 -22.27
CA TYR A 387 18.33 15.61 -23.20
C TYR A 387 16.97 15.34 -22.56
N GLY A 388 16.92 15.12 -21.23
CA GLY A 388 15.71 14.88 -20.46
C GLY A 388 15.11 16.13 -19.80
N ASP A 389 15.77 17.29 -19.90
CA ASP A 389 15.33 18.51 -19.22
C ASP A 389 13.99 19.00 -19.76
N LYS A 390 13.03 19.27 -18.85
CA LYS A 390 11.70 19.79 -19.18
C LYS A 390 11.61 21.30 -19.19
N GLN A 391 12.60 21.99 -18.63
CA GLN A 391 12.59 23.44 -18.47
C GLN A 391 13.37 24.15 -19.57
N ARG A 392 14.32 23.47 -20.17
CA ARG A 392 15.20 24.02 -21.20
C ARG A 392 14.88 23.40 -22.55
N GLY A 393 14.72 24.25 -23.52
CA GLY A 393 14.61 23.82 -24.91
C GLY A 393 13.27 24.09 -25.55
N THR A 394 13.31 23.97 -26.85
CA THR A 394 12.17 24.12 -27.74
C THR A 394 12.09 22.92 -28.66
N THR A 395 10.90 22.63 -29.13
CA THR A 395 10.65 21.55 -30.09
C THR A 395 11.27 21.88 -31.45
N ILE A 396 11.87 20.84 -32.05
CA ILE A 396 12.39 20.83 -33.43
C ILE A 396 12.01 19.52 -34.09
N ASN A 397 12.09 19.42 -35.41
CA ASN A 397 11.72 18.21 -36.17
C ASN A 397 10.32 17.69 -35.86
N SER A 398 9.45 18.57 -35.38
CA SER A 398 8.10 18.27 -34.89
C SER A 398 7.01 18.93 -35.74
N GLY A 399 7.36 19.43 -36.92
CA GLY A 399 6.46 20.03 -37.89
C GLY A 399 5.74 21.27 -37.34
N LYS A 400 4.41 21.25 -37.29
CA LYS A 400 3.62 22.41 -36.78
C LYS A 400 3.86 22.73 -35.30
N TYR A 401 4.56 21.89 -34.57
CA TYR A 401 4.91 22.09 -33.16
C TYR A 401 6.32 22.66 -32.96
N ASP A 402 7.08 22.91 -34.03
CA ASP A 402 8.44 23.45 -33.94
C ASP A 402 8.47 24.81 -33.26
N GLY A 403 9.47 25.04 -32.40
CA GLY A 403 9.68 26.31 -31.70
C GLY A 403 8.86 26.50 -30.41
N LEU A 404 7.99 25.52 -30.03
CA LEU A 404 7.24 25.58 -28.78
C LEU A 404 8.13 25.17 -27.61
N ASN A 405 7.93 25.78 -26.45
CA ASN A 405 8.47 25.25 -25.18
C ASN A 405 7.75 23.96 -24.78
N CYS A 406 8.29 23.25 -23.79
CA CYS A 406 7.77 21.95 -23.34
C CYS A 406 6.27 22.01 -23.01
N GLN A 407 5.82 22.97 -22.21
CA GLN A 407 4.44 23.05 -21.77
C GLN A 407 3.46 23.38 -22.89
N ASP A 408 3.83 24.31 -23.77
CA ASP A 408 3.01 24.69 -24.91
C ASP A 408 2.92 23.54 -25.92
N ALA A 409 4.02 22.82 -26.14
CA ALA A 409 4.04 21.63 -26.98
C ALA A 409 3.15 20.51 -26.42
N ILE A 410 3.22 20.22 -25.10
CA ILE A 410 2.31 19.26 -24.44
C ILE A 410 0.85 19.64 -24.67
N ASN A 411 0.52 20.93 -24.48
CA ASN A 411 -0.84 21.42 -24.64
C ASN A 411 -1.33 21.32 -26.09
N ALA A 412 -0.50 21.70 -27.05
CA ALA A 412 -0.83 21.64 -28.47
C ALA A 412 -0.99 20.21 -28.97
N VAL A 413 -0.10 19.30 -28.59
CA VAL A 413 -0.18 17.86 -28.92
C VAL A 413 -1.42 17.23 -28.27
N ALA A 414 -1.69 17.53 -27.00
CA ALA A 414 -2.87 17.02 -26.31
C ALA A 414 -4.16 17.47 -26.99
N ALA A 415 -4.26 18.75 -27.39
CA ALA A 415 -5.42 19.29 -28.09
C ALA A 415 -5.67 18.56 -29.43
N GLU A 416 -4.62 18.33 -30.20
CA GLU A 416 -4.72 17.61 -31.47
C GLU A 416 -5.19 16.16 -31.28
N LEU A 417 -4.61 15.46 -30.30
CA LEU A 417 -4.99 14.07 -30.00
C LEU A 417 -6.45 13.96 -29.52
N VAL A 418 -6.95 14.97 -28.79
CA VAL A 418 -8.37 15.06 -28.40
C VAL A 418 -9.26 15.27 -29.63
N ILE A 419 -8.89 16.18 -30.54
CA ILE A 419 -9.65 16.44 -31.78
C ILE A 419 -9.74 15.16 -32.63
N GLN A 420 -8.68 14.37 -32.68
CA GLN A 420 -8.66 13.11 -33.42
C GLN A 420 -9.39 11.96 -32.70
N GLY A 421 -9.87 12.16 -31.47
CA GLY A 421 -10.48 11.12 -30.64
C GLY A 421 -9.50 10.01 -30.23
N LEU A 422 -8.20 10.34 -30.20
CA LEU A 422 -7.12 9.42 -29.89
C LEU A 422 -6.48 9.66 -28.52
N GLY A 423 -6.79 10.77 -27.84
CA GLY A 423 -6.16 11.09 -26.55
C GLY A 423 -6.97 11.99 -25.64
N GLU A 424 -6.50 12.09 -24.41
CA GLU A 424 -7.07 12.93 -23.34
C GLU A 424 -5.95 13.41 -22.40
N LYS A 425 -6.13 14.57 -21.78
CA LYS A 425 -5.32 14.93 -20.60
C LYS A 425 -5.78 14.08 -19.43
N LYS A 426 -4.85 13.48 -18.72
CA LYS A 426 -5.15 12.56 -17.62
C LYS A 426 -4.21 12.79 -16.46
N THR A 427 -4.79 12.82 -15.26
CA THR A 427 -4.05 12.72 -14.00
C THR A 427 -3.97 11.26 -13.59
N THR A 428 -2.79 10.80 -13.28
CA THR A 428 -2.55 9.46 -12.72
C THR A 428 -1.90 9.59 -11.35
N TRP A 429 -2.08 8.54 -10.55
CA TRP A 429 -1.57 8.48 -9.18
C TRP A 429 -0.70 7.24 -9.01
N ARG A 430 0.42 7.38 -8.31
CA ARG A 430 1.22 6.23 -7.88
C ARG A 430 0.51 5.47 -6.77
N LEU A 431 -0.22 6.18 -5.89
CA LEU A 431 -1.09 5.59 -4.87
C LEU A 431 -2.05 4.57 -5.50
N ARG A 432 -2.17 3.42 -4.87
CA ARG A 432 -3.09 2.34 -5.27
C ARG A 432 -4.12 2.10 -4.18
N ASP A 433 -5.28 1.57 -4.56
CA ASP A 433 -6.25 1.10 -3.60
C ASP A 433 -5.66 -0.01 -2.75
N TRP A 434 -5.98 0.03 -1.47
CA TRP A 434 -5.38 -0.86 -0.50
C TRP A 434 -6.14 -2.18 -0.42
N GLY A 435 -5.51 -3.28 -0.84
CA GLY A 435 -6.02 -4.63 -0.67
C GLY A 435 -5.92 -5.04 0.81
N ILE A 436 -7.07 -5.21 1.46
CA ILE A 436 -7.14 -5.56 2.89
C ILE A 436 -7.32 -7.05 3.14
N SER A 437 -7.70 -7.81 2.13
CA SER A 437 -7.83 -9.26 2.23
C SER A 437 -6.47 -9.92 2.32
N ARG A 438 -6.28 -10.70 3.40
CA ARG A 438 -5.09 -11.55 3.62
C ARG A 438 -5.59 -12.95 3.95
N GLN A 439 -5.11 -13.96 3.27
CA GLN A 439 -5.53 -15.36 3.45
C GLN A 439 -4.86 -15.94 4.69
N ARG A 440 -5.22 -15.40 5.87
CA ARG A 440 -4.66 -15.76 7.17
C ARG A 440 -5.72 -16.28 8.11
N TYR A 441 -5.35 -17.24 8.93
CA TYR A 441 -6.17 -17.67 10.05
C TYR A 441 -6.14 -16.64 11.18
N TRP A 442 -4.93 -16.25 11.62
CA TRP A 442 -4.76 -15.34 12.75
C TRP A 442 -4.90 -13.88 12.30
N GLY A 443 -6.13 -13.42 12.30
CA GLY A 443 -6.52 -12.07 11.87
C GLY A 443 -8.00 -11.80 12.07
N THR A 444 -8.42 -10.54 11.95
CA THR A 444 -9.84 -10.15 12.08
C THR A 444 -10.67 -10.78 10.96
N PRO A 445 -11.72 -11.57 11.28
CA PRO A 445 -12.64 -12.08 10.26
C PRO A 445 -13.38 -10.96 9.55
N ILE A 446 -13.46 -11.01 8.22
CA ILE A 446 -14.30 -10.09 7.44
C ILE A 446 -15.76 -10.50 7.63
N PRO A 447 -16.63 -9.60 8.15
CA PRO A 447 -17.98 -9.96 8.58
C PRO A 447 -18.97 -10.01 7.41
N ILE A 448 -18.74 -10.92 6.45
CA ILE A 448 -19.60 -11.14 5.28
C ILE A 448 -20.01 -12.60 5.22
N ILE A 449 -21.30 -12.82 5.07
CA ILE A 449 -21.93 -14.12 4.87
C ILE A 449 -22.17 -14.34 3.38
N HIS A 450 -21.81 -15.50 2.88
CA HIS A 450 -22.02 -15.89 1.49
C HIS A 450 -23.20 -16.86 1.42
N CYS A 451 -24.29 -16.39 0.87
CA CYS A 451 -25.54 -17.13 0.67
C CYS A 451 -25.75 -17.38 -0.83
N ASP A 452 -26.06 -18.61 -1.23
CA ASP A 452 -26.29 -18.96 -2.64
C ASP A 452 -27.49 -18.18 -3.22
N ALA A 453 -28.49 -17.88 -2.40
CA ALA A 453 -29.67 -17.15 -2.85
C ALA A 453 -29.52 -15.61 -2.78
N CYS A 454 -28.81 -15.10 -1.77
CA CYS A 454 -28.73 -13.64 -1.48
C CYS A 454 -27.37 -13.02 -1.87
N GLY A 455 -26.38 -13.83 -2.23
CA GLY A 455 -25.03 -13.37 -2.51
C GLY A 455 -24.25 -13.01 -1.25
N ALA A 456 -23.45 -11.96 -1.31
CA ALA A 456 -22.66 -11.47 -0.18
C ALA A 456 -23.51 -10.61 0.75
N VAL A 457 -23.78 -11.11 1.94
CA VAL A 457 -24.66 -10.47 2.94
C VAL A 457 -23.81 -10.01 4.14
N PRO A 458 -23.82 -8.72 4.50
CA PRO A 458 -23.17 -8.25 5.72
C PRO A 458 -23.74 -8.91 6.98
N VAL A 459 -22.88 -9.23 7.93
CA VAL A 459 -23.33 -9.62 9.29
C VAL A 459 -24.03 -8.43 9.92
N PRO A 460 -25.23 -8.61 10.55
CA PRO A 460 -25.89 -7.56 11.28
C PRO A 460 -24.96 -6.94 12.35
N MET A 461 -25.05 -5.61 12.55
CA MET A 461 -24.13 -4.92 13.46
C MET A 461 -24.31 -5.34 14.92
N GLU A 462 -25.50 -5.76 15.29
CA GLU A 462 -25.85 -6.28 16.61
C GLU A 462 -25.20 -7.65 16.89
N ASP A 463 -24.90 -8.41 15.84
CA ASP A 463 -24.27 -9.73 15.93
C ASP A 463 -22.73 -9.68 15.90
N LEU A 464 -22.14 -8.47 15.85
CA LEU A 464 -20.70 -8.30 15.96
C LEU A 464 -20.22 -8.44 17.42
N PRO A 465 -19.06 -9.03 17.65
CA PRO A 465 -18.08 -9.46 16.66
C PRO A 465 -18.34 -10.88 16.14
N VAL A 466 -17.97 -11.13 14.87
CA VAL A 466 -17.71 -12.49 14.39
C VAL A 466 -16.44 -12.98 15.09
N ILE A 467 -16.59 -13.90 16.03
CA ILE A 467 -15.50 -14.35 16.90
C ILE A 467 -14.63 -15.40 16.18
N LEU A 468 -13.34 -15.12 16.09
CA LEU A 468 -12.37 -16.05 15.52
C LEU A 468 -12.14 -17.22 16.49
N PRO A 469 -12.25 -18.49 16.05
CA PRO A 469 -11.83 -19.64 16.86
C PRO A 469 -10.35 -19.53 17.25
N THR A 470 -10.02 -19.72 18.52
CA THR A 470 -8.66 -19.53 19.06
C THR A 470 -7.88 -20.82 19.26
N ASP A 471 -8.54 -21.95 19.09
CA ASP A 471 -8.04 -23.31 19.39
C ASP A 471 -7.45 -24.05 18.17
N CYS A 472 -7.50 -23.47 16.98
CA CYS A 472 -6.93 -24.08 15.78
C CYS A 472 -5.39 -24.04 15.81
N ILE A 473 -4.78 -25.17 15.45
CA ILE A 473 -3.31 -25.29 15.31
C ILE A 473 -3.00 -25.41 13.82
N PRO A 474 -2.38 -24.38 13.20
CA PRO A 474 -1.95 -24.45 11.81
C PRO A 474 -0.86 -25.52 11.63
N ASP A 475 -0.97 -26.32 10.57
CA ASP A 475 -0.01 -27.37 10.22
C ASP A 475 0.78 -27.08 8.94
N GLY A 476 0.53 -25.93 8.33
CA GLY A 476 1.15 -25.54 7.05
C GLY A 476 0.39 -26.05 5.81
N SER A 477 -0.66 -26.86 5.96
CA SER A 477 -1.47 -27.38 4.84
C SER A 477 -2.51 -26.36 4.32
N GLY A 478 -2.55 -25.18 4.92
CA GLY A 478 -3.48 -24.10 4.59
C GLY A 478 -4.22 -23.55 5.81
N ASN A 479 -5.34 -22.88 5.57
CA ASN A 479 -6.09 -22.24 6.63
C ASN A 479 -6.93 -23.27 7.41
N PRO A 480 -6.70 -23.45 8.72
CA PRO A 480 -7.38 -24.46 9.53
C PRO A 480 -8.89 -24.20 9.68
N LEU A 481 -9.36 -22.99 9.45
CA LEU A 481 -10.80 -22.68 9.49
C LEU A 481 -11.62 -23.48 8.46
N LYS A 482 -10.99 -24.02 7.41
CA LYS A 482 -11.68 -24.89 6.45
C LYS A 482 -12.34 -26.10 7.09
N TYR A 483 -11.82 -26.54 8.22
CA TYR A 483 -12.29 -27.72 8.93
C TYR A 483 -13.21 -27.40 10.11
N ARG A 484 -13.55 -26.12 10.31
CA ARG A 484 -14.41 -25.65 11.42
C ARG A 484 -15.82 -25.38 10.93
N ALA A 485 -16.57 -26.47 10.75
CA ALA A 485 -17.98 -26.39 10.34
C ALA A 485 -18.83 -25.57 11.32
N ASP A 486 -18.50 -25.60 12.60
CA ASP A 486 -19.12 -24.83 13.68
C ASP A 486 -18.93 -23.31 13.52
N PHE A 487 -17.82 -22.91 12.89
CA PHE A 487 -17.56 -21.50 12.59
C PHE A 487 -18.05 -21.09 11.20
N LEU A 488 -17.93 -21.98 10.21
CA LEU A 488 -18.24 -21.65 8.81
C LEU A 488 -19.74 -21.61 8.53
N ASN A 489 -20.51 -22.58 9.07
CA ASN A 489 -21.91 -22.74 8.73
C ASN A 489 -22.79 -21.81 9.59
N VAL A 490 -23.48 -20.91 8.94
CA VAL A 490 -24.37 -19.95 9.59
C VAL A 490 -25.71 -19.87 8.85
N ALA A 491 -26.75 -19.37 9.50
CA ALA A 491 -27.98 -18.99 8.83
C ALA A 491 -27.81 -17.63 8.16
N CYS A 492 -28.28 -17.50 6.92
CA CYS A 492 -28.31 -16.20 6.23
C CYS A 492 -29.29 -15.25 6.95
N PRO A 493 -28.87 -14.07 7.41
CA PRO A 493 -29.77 -13.16 8.13
C PRO A 493 -30.90 -12.60 7.25
N THR A 494 -30.77 -12.68 5.93
CA THR A 494 -31.76 -12.19 4.97
C THR A 494 -32.84 -13.22 4.65
N CYS A 495 -32.47 -14.48 4.43
CA CYS A 495 -33.42 -15.50 3.96
C CYS A 495 -33.52 -16.74 4.87
N GLY A 496 -32.70 -16.87 5.90
CA GLY A 496 -32.69 -18.00 6.84
C GLY A 496 -32.07 -19.29 6.31
N HIS A 497 -31.69 -19.36 5.02
CA HIS A 497 -31.04 -20.54 4.47
C HIS A 497 -29.62 -20.73 5.03
N SER A 498 -29.12 -21.96 4.94
CA SER A 498 -27.72 -22.26 5.25
C SER A 498 -26.79 -21.47 4.35
N ALA A 499 -25.79 -20.86 4.94
CA ALA A 499 -24.83 -19.98 4.28
C ALA A 499 -23.47 -20.13 4.95
N LEU A 500 -22.44 -19.56 4.34
CA LEU A 500 -21.06 -19.61 4.86
C LEU A 500 -20.64 -18.21 5.33
N ILE A 501 -20.20 -18.10 6.58
CA ILE A 501 -19.47 -16.91 7.00
C ILE A 501 -18.04 -17.04 6.52
N ILE A 502 -17.51 -15.97 5.95
CA ILE A 502 -16.22 -15.95 5.26
C ILE A 502 -16.31 -16.59 3.88
N SER A 503 -15.98 -15.80 2.87
CA SER A 503 -15.85 -16.27 1.51
C SER A 503 -14.70 -17.27 1.37
N LEU A 504 -14.98 -18.51 1.62
CA LEU A 504 -14.35 -19.58 0.88
C LEU A 504 -14.91 -19.46 -0.53
N LEU A 505 -14.46 -18.51 -1.33
CA LEU A 505 -14.72 -18.55 -2.76
C LEU A 505 -14.02 -19.78 -3.30
N LEU A 506 -14.82 -20.78 -3.46
CA LEU A 506 -14.63 -22.11 -3.93
C LEU A 506 -14.19 -22.15 -5.39
N ALA A 507 -13.04 -21.67 -5.71
CA ALA A 507 -12.11 -22.49 -6.47
C ALA A 507 -11.35 -23.33 -5.43
N ASP A 508 -10.87 -24.51 -5.74
CA ASP A 508 -10.19 -25.44 -4.83
C ASP A 508 -9.04 -24.85 -3.98
N ASP A 509 -8.81 -23.54 -4.05
CA ASP A 509 -7.78 -22.75 -3.39
C ASP A 509 -8.29 -21.52 -2.63
N ALA A 510 -9.60 -21.29 -2.49
CA ALA A 510 -10.11 -20.12 -1.79
C ALA A 510 -9.97 -20.27 -0.28
N LYS A 511 -9.23 -19.36 0.35
CA LYS A 511 -8.90 -19.38 1.77
C LYS A 511 -9.61 -18.27 2.51
N PRO A 512 -10.02 -18.47 3.78
CA PRO A 512 -10.64 -17.44 4.60
C PRO A 512 -9.73 -16.21 4.68
N ILE A 513 -10.36 -15.04 4.72
CA ILE A 513 -9.71 -13.75 4.63
C ILE A 513 -9.74 -13.09 6.01
N PRO A 514 -8.67 -13.16 6.83
CA PRO A 514 -8.59 -12.37 8.05
C PRO A 514 -8.14 -10.93 7.75
N PHE A 515 -8.72 -9.99 8.48
CA PHE A 515 -8.33 -8.59 8.47
C PHE A 515 -7.07 -8.44 9.34
N GLN A 516 -5.93 -8.17 8.72
CA GLN A 516 -4.73 -7.81 9.46
C GLN A 516 -4.92 -6.41 10.05
N SER A 517 -4.51 -6.19 11.29
CA SER A 517 -4.73 -4.92 11.96
C SER A 517 -4.33 -3.75 11.06
N ALA A 518 -5.24 -2.82 10.88
CA ALA A 518 -5.06 -1.66 10.00
C ALA A 518 -3.82 -0.82 10.38
N TRP A 519 -3.31 -1.01 11.59
CA TRP A 519 -2.22 -0.24 12.18
C TRP A 519 -0.83 -0.55 11.61
N GLN A 520 -0.51 -1.79 11.25
CA GLN A 520 0.83 -2.14 10.75
C GLN A 520 1.14 -1.56 9.37
N MET A 521 0.15 -1.46 8.49
CA MET A 521 0.34 -0.88 7.15
C MET A 521 0.14 0.64 7.11
N TRP A 522 -0.40 1.21 8.19
CA TRP A 522 -0.68 2.63 8.29
C TRP A 522 0.51 3.46 8.76
N GLY A 523 1.56 2.85 9.29
CA GLY A 523 2.80 3.55 9.70
C GLY A 523 3.50 4.31 8.58
N HIS A 524 3.22 4.00 7.33
CA HIS A 524 3.90 4.62 6.19
C HIS A 524 3.13 5.74 5.47
N THR A 525 1.84 5.93 5.78
CA THR A 525 1.04 7.00 5.16
C THR A 525 0.32 7.83 6.21
N GLY A 526 0.56 9.10 6.24
CA GLY A 526 0.14 10.08 7.22
C GLY A 526 -1.23 9.92 7.89
N TYR A 527 -1.20 9.81 9.21
CA TYR A 527 -2.37 9.56 10.07
C TYR A 527 -3.42 10.70 10.06
N ASN A 528 -3.00 11.96 9.90
CA ASN A 528 -3.90 13.12 9.92
C ASN A 528 -4.80 13.27 8.70
N ALA A 529 -4.28 12.97 7.52
CA ALA A 529 -5.09 12.98 6.30
C ALA A 529 -6.25 11.97 6.38
N ARG A 530 -6.08 10.92 7.17
CA ARG A 530 -7.04 9.83 7.36
C ARG A 530 -8.10 10.12 8.43
N ILE A 531 -7.74 10.86 9.49
CA ILE A 531 -8.74 11.38 10.44
C ILE A 531 -9.61 12.45 9.76
N LYS A 532 -9.05 13.30 8.89
CA LYS A 532 -9.85 14.20 8.05
C LYS A 532 -10.76 13.43 7.07
N MET A 533 -10.29 12.33 6.45
CA MET A 533 -11.15 11.46 5.64
C MET A 533 -12.29 10.86 6.45
N LEU A 534 -12.03 10.38 7.65
CA LEU A 534 -13.04 9.90 8.58
C LEU A 534 -14.00 11.02 8.95
N ASN A 535 -13.49 12.21 9.29
CA ASN A 535 -14.32 13.37 9.65
C ASN A 535 -15.13 13.89 8.45
N ALA A 536 -14.57 13.97 7.26
CA ALA A 536 -15.31 14.36 6.05
C ALA A 536 -16.41 13.34 5.68
N SER A 537 -16.13 12.05 5.88
CA SER A 537 -17.10 10.96 5.66
C SER A 537 -18.15 10.85 6.76
N PHE A 538 -17.87 11.33 7.98
CA PHE A 538 -18.77 11.27 9.14
C PHE A 538 -19.49 12.59 9.47
N ASN A 539 -19.18 13.69 8.77
CA ASN A 539 -19.80 15.00 9.02
C ASN A 539 -21.28 15.11 8.58
N THR A 540 -21.86 14.01 8.13
CA THR A 540 -23.31 13.92 7.92
C THR A 540 -23.91 12.84 8.80
N SER A 541 -24.29 13.24 10.02
CA SER A 541 -25.42 12.70 10.80
C SER A 541 -25.36 11.30 11.42
N LEU A 542 -24.25 10.81 11.96
CA LEU A 542 -24.33 9.61 12.83
C LEU A 542 -23.20 9.56 13.86
N CYS A 543 -23.32 10.26 14.87
CA CYS A 543 -22.77 10.31 16.22
C CYS A 543 -22.19 11.68 16.54
N PRO A 544 -22.74 12.42 17.48
CA PRO A 544 -22.07 13.61 17.98
C PRO A 544 -20.86 13.17 18.81
N LEU A 545 -19.68 13.31 18.23
CA LEU A 545 -18.49 13.46 19.07
C LEU A 545 -18.70 14.70 19.92
N PRO A 546 -18.35 14.68 21.21
CA PRO A 546 -18.51 15.84 22.08
C PRO A 546 -17.87 17.06 21.41
N SER A 547 -18.65 18.13 21.27
CA SER A 547 -18.22 19.41 20.75
C SER A 547 -16.98 19.89 21.53
N GLY A 548 -15.84 19.98 20.86
CA GLY A 548 -14.59 20.51 21.41
C GLY A 548 -13.31 19.76 21.09
N LEU A 549 -13.32 18.70 20.27
CA LEU A 549 -12.10 18.00 19.85
C LEU A 549 -11.66 18.49 18.47
N ASN A 550 -10.84 19.54 18.45
CA ASN A 550 -9.94 19.78 17.32
C ASN A 550 -8.67 18.93 17.55
N ALA A 551 -8.54 17.86 16.79
CA ALA A 551 -7.39 17.00 16.85
C ALA A 551 -6.37 17.44 15.81
N SER A 552 -5.38 18.22 16.19
CA SER A 552 -4.13 18.35 15.44
C SER A 552 -3.14 17.31 15.97
N ILE A 553 -2.73 16.40 15.11
CA ILE A 553 -1.81 15.31 15.45
C ILE A 553 -0.47 15.63 14.81
N ALA A 554 0.53 15.99 15.61
CA ALA A 554 1.89 16.20 15.16
C ALA A 554 2.69 14.89 15.24
N PHE A 555 3.28 14.47 14.10
CA PHE A 555 4.17 13.33 14.04
C PHE A 555 5.62 13.80 13.99
N ASN A 556 6.41 13.40 14.97
CA ASN A 556 7.85 13.49 14.89
C ASN A 556 8.39 12.08 14.59
N SER A 557 8.76 11.84 13.34
CA SER A 557 9.45 10.60 12.97
C SER A 557 10.96 10.82 13.01
N PHE A 558 11.65 10.10 13.89
CA PHE A 558 13.08 9.90 13.78
C PHE A 558 13.29 8.60 13.01
N ILE A 559 13.83 8.71 11.82
CA ILE A 559 14.16 7.56 10.98
C ILE A 559 15.53 7.04 11.42
N ALA A 560 15.56 5.90 12.09
CA ALA A 560 16.64 4.95 11.94
C ALA A 560 16.14 3.83 11.03
N PRO A 561 16.97 3.11 10.26
CA PRO A 561 16.52 2.21 9.18
C PRO A 561 15.55 1.09 9.59
N GLU A 562 15.27 0.92 10.87
CA GLU A 562 14.44 -0.17 11.39
C GLU A 562 13.34 0.24 12.39
N THR A 563 13.17 1.53 12.72
CA THR A 563 12.15 1.92 13.72
C THR A 563 11.60 3.32 13.47
N THR A 564 10.32 3.40 13.18
CA THR A 564 9.55 4.65 13.10
C THR A 564 8.88 4.91 14.45
N VAL A 565 9.16 6.05 15.09
CA VAL A 565 8.51 6.49 16.33
C VAL A 565 7.41 7.49 15.98
N LEU A 566 6.19 7.17 16.40
CA LEU A 566 5.03 8.04 16.25
C LEU A 566 4.75 8.82 17.54
N TYR A 567 4.63 10.15 17.45
CA TYR A 567 4.10 10.99 18.51
C TYR A 567 2.79 11.63 18.07
N CYS A 568 1.77 11.54 18.92
CA CYS A 568 0.49 12.18 18.70
C CYS A 568 0.25 13.27 19.74
N SER A 569 -0.02 14.50 19.32
CA SER A 569 -0.53 15.56 20.20
C SER A 569 -1.94 15.98 19.77
N LEU A 570 -2.83 16.12 20.75
CA LEU A 570 -4.16 16.72 20.58
C LEU A 570 -4.10 18.15 21.09
N SER A 571 -4.35 19.11 20.27
CA SER A 571 -4.59 20.50 20.66
C SER A 571 -6.08 20.81 20.73
#